data_638183c7618f5adbecc33010807c9906
#
_entry.id   638183c7618f5adbecc33010807c9906
#
_cell.length_a   1.000
_cell.length_b   1.000
_cell.length_c   1.000
_cell.angle_alpha   90.00
_cell.angle_beta   90.00
_cell.angle_gamma   90.00
#
_symmetry.space_group_name_H-M   'P 1'
#
loop_
_entity.id
_entity.type
_entity.pdbx_description
1 polymer ?
#
loop_
_entity_poly.entity_id
_entity_poly.type
_entity_poly.pdbx_seq_one_letter_code
_entity_poly.pdbx_strand_id
1 'polypeptide(L)'
;MKKGEDTLEQKSLELLQTSIAQGTDGLGNDLKKILKKPFLLVTGDGREYYPEKIPVSETIRKILQHLPSFTDEQYYYMEERRLLVLQVSLDDSELRLYLIISRVAEKDIDRLLQEALTARLALRYFLRSKVEVGQEVSRVTDEILTSAFAGMKSRLETLLRQSGIELDEKQSYRVMLVESEEQPFEAIEVDFRASLRQLMHQYNDALLCPLVWHGRGVVIMPEIETVPEHPIREHEECMHYILQQWQRDFSKRHKILLSCGIGNMHALSDLQKSYREARLALSYGRTKHEQGFFRYYHDCGIVSNIFAGGVESAFEFCRMALGRLLDYDGENDADLLATLKLLLETNFNYTTTAAELFVHVNTVRYRSDKIEQLLARDLNDPDVRFNLYAAVRVREILVDMHILPSGYVGNVGNAGSAHEKIHSGEEAVSH
;
A
#
# COMPACT_ATOMS: atom_id res chain seq x y z
N MET A 1 -39.53 39.67 -10.96
CA MET A 1 -38.89 38.55 -10.23
C MET A 1 -39.12 37.21 -10.93
N LYS A 2 -40.31 36.72 -11.23
CA LYS A 2 -40.54 35.37 -11.85
C LYS A 2 -39.80 35.07 -13.17
N LYS A 3 -39.60 36.06 -14.07
CA LYS A 3 -38.89 35.84 -15.35
C LYS A 3 -37.38 35.62 -15.23
N GLY A 4 -36.74 35.98 -14.12
CA GLY A 4 -35.33 35.76 -13.88
C GLY A 4 -35.04 34.38 -13.26
N GLU A 5 -35.93 33.87 -12.43
CA GLU A 5 -35.85 32.57 -11.80
C GLU A 5 -36.03 31.44 -12.82
N ASP A 6 -37.02 31.52 -13.69
CA ASP A 6 -37.24 30.56 -14.78
C ASP A 6 -36.02 30.41 -15.71
N THR A 7 -35.26 31.52 -15.91
CA THR A 7 -34.08 31.53 -16.79
C THR A 7 -32.85 30.91 -16.12
N LEU A 8 -32.73 30.99 -14.78
CA LEU A 8 -31.64 30.39 -14.00
C LEU A 8 -31.84 28.89 -13.89
N GLU A 9 -33.05 28.43 -13.60
CA GLU A 9 -33.37 27.00 -13.54
C GLU A 9 -33.12 26.30 -14.88
N GLN A 10 -33.54 26.92 -15.99
CA GLN A 10 -33.34 26.39 -17.33
C GLN A 10 -31.86 26.27 -17.68
N LYS A 11 -31.03 27.28 -17.36
CA LYS A 11 -29.57 27.21 -17.54
C LYS A 11 -28.92 26.16 -16.68
N SER A 12 -29.36 25.99 -15.43
CA SER A 12 -28.86 24.94 -14.53
C SER A 12 -29.16 23.56 -15.08
N LEU A 13 -30.33 23.36 -15.67
CA LEU A 13 -30.74 22.11 -16.30
C LEU A 13 -29.91 21.78 -17.56
N GLU A 14 -29.63 22.78 -18.39
CA GLU A 14 -28.80 22.65 -19.60
C GLU A 14 -27.38 22.24 -19.23
N LEU A 15 -26.78 22.88 -18.21
CA LEU A 15 -25.44 22.50 -17.70
C LEU A 15 -25.40 21.06 -17.16
N LEU A 16 -26.47 20.67 -16.45
CA LEU A 16 -26.58 19.29 -15.96
C LEU A 16 -26.66 18.30 -17.13
N GLN A 17 -27.47 18.56 -18.14
CA GLN A 17 -27.58 17.70 -19.32
C GLN A 17 -26.27 17.57 -20.08
N THR A 18 -25.51 18.67 -20.22
CA THR A 18 -24.18 18.65 -20.84
C THR A 18 -23.20 17.82 -20.00
N SER A 19 -23.22 17.97 -18.68
CA SER A 19 -22.39 17.19 -17.77
C SER A 19 -22.69 15.69 -17.85
N ILE A 20 -23.96 15.32 -18.00
CA ILE A 20 -24.38 13.92 -18.19
C ILE A 20 -23.89 13.37 -19.54
N ALA A 21 -24.07 14.13 -20.61
CA ALA A 21 -23.81 13.67 -21.97
C ALA A 21 -22.33 13.67 -22.36
N GLN A 22 -21.55 14.66 -21.89
CA GLN A 22 -20.18 14.92 -22.34
C GLN A 22 -19.14 14.88 -21.20
N GLY A 23 -19.56 14.59 -19.98
CA GLY A 23 -18.67 14.45 -18.84
C GLY A 23 -17.89 15.72 -18.48
N THR A 24 -16.63 15.55 -18.07
CA THR A 24 -15.75 16.64 -17.58
C THR A 24 -15.51 17.73 -18.61
N ASP A 25 -15.25 17.34 -19.86
CA ASP A 25 -14.92 18.29 -20.93
C ASP A 25 -16.10 19.15 -21.33
N GLY A 26 -17.29 18.56 -21.38
CA GLY A 26 -18.52 19.29 -21.66
C GLY A 26 -18.82 20.32 -20.59
N LEU A 27 -18.82 19.90 -19.33
CA LEU A 27 -19.01 20.78 -18.18
C LEU A 27 -17.94 21.89 -18.13
N GLY A 28 -16.67 21.55 -18.35
CA GLY A 28 -15.57 22.50 -18.36
C GLY A 28 -15.70 23.56 -19.48
N ASN A 29 -16.08 23.12 -20.66
CA ASN A 29 -16.29 24.02 -21.79
C ASN A 29 -17.46 24.98 -21.56
N ASP A 30 -18.55 24.54 -20.96
CA ASP A 30 -19.69 25.40 -20.63
C ASP A 30 -19.38 26.36 -19.49
N LEU A 31 -18.70 25.92 -18.45
CA LEU A 31 -18.18 26.80 -17.40
C LEU A 31 -17.26 27.88 -17.97
N LYS A 32 -16.40 27.54 -18.95
CA LYS A 32 -15.54 28.53 -19.63
C LYS A 32 -16.32 29.62 -20.36
N LYS A 33 -17.42 29.25 -20.99
CA LYS A 33 -18.31 30.22 -21.68
C LYS A 33 -19.01 31.13 -20.68
N ILE A 34 -19.44 30.58 -19.53
CA ILE A 34 -20.23 31.30 -18.52
C ILE A 34 -19.31 32.20 -17.69
N LEU A 35 -18.26 31.66 -17.10
CA LEU A 35 -17.39 32.39 -16.18
C LEU A 35 -16.53 33.45 -16.90
N LYS A 36 -16.15 33.19 -18.15
CA LYS A 36 -15.26 34.06 -18.95
C LYS A 36 -13.96 34.42 -18.23
N LYS A 37 -13.53 33.60 -17.30
CA LYS A 37 -12.30 33.72 -16.52
C LYS A 37 -11.59 32.38 -16.52
N PRO A 38 -10.25 32.33 -16.35
CA PRO A 38 -9.54 31.08 -16.15
C PRO A 38 -9.98 30.44 -14.82
N PHE A 39 -10.24 29.15 -14.84
CA PHE A 39 -10.66 28.40 -13.66
C PHE A 39 -10.06 26.99 -13.66
N LEU A 40 -10.12 26.36 -12.49
CA LEU A 40 -9.74 24.98 -12.23
C LEU A 40 -10.86 24.28 -11.48
N LEU A 41 -11.09 23.00 -11.79
CA LEU A 41 -11.87 22.10 -10.95
C LEU A 41 -10.93 21.10 -10.29
N VAL A 42 -10.93 21.07 -8.95
CA VAL A 42 -9.99 20.28 -8.17
C VAL A 42 -10.69 19.69 -6.94
N THR A 43 -10.35 18.46 -6.57
CA THR A 43 -10.85 17.86 -5.33
C THR A 43 -10.00 18.24 -4.12
N GLY A 44 -10.53 18.03 -2.91
CA GLY A 44 -9.83 18.32 -1.66
C GLY A 44 -8.53 17.55 -1.48
N ASP A 45 -8.43 16.36 -2.07
CA ASP A 45 -7.20 15.54 -2.16
C ASP A 45 -6.22 16.05 -3.23
N GLY A 46 -6.55 17.15 -3.92
CA GLY A 46 -5.69 17.82 -4.88
C GLY A 46 -5.75 17.28 -6.31
N ARG A 47 -6.67 16.41 -6.66
CA ARG A 47 -6.85 15.92 -8.03
C ARG A 47 -7.48 16.97 -8.92
N GLU A 48 -6.81 17.34 -10.03
CA GLU A 48 -7.33 18.28 -11.02
C GLU A 48 -8.24 17.55 -12.01
N TYR A 49 -9.46 18.04 -12.17
CA TYR A 49 -10.41 17.51 -13.15
C TYR A 49 -10.56 18.40 -14.40
N TYR A 50 -10.29 19.69 -14.26
CA TYR A 50 -10.32 20.57 -15.42
C TYR A 50 -9.43 21.82 -15.22
N PRO A 51 -8.55 22.18 -16.17
CA PRO A 51 -8.09 21.27 -17.23
C PRO A 51 -7.37 20.06 -16.60
N GLU A 52 -7.53 18.89 -17.22
CA GLU A 52 -6.92 17.65 -16.69
C GLU A 52 -5.40 17.76 -16.72
N LYS A 53 -4.79 17.73 -15.55
CA LYS A 53 -3.34 17.77 -15.36
C LYS A 53 -2.93 16.73 -14.33
N ILE A 54 -1.93 15.93 -14.68
CA ILE A 54 -1.27 14.99 -13.79
C ILE A 54 0.24 15.27 -13.92
N PRO A 55 0.98 15.55 -12.83
CA PRO A 55 0.57 15.68 -11.44
C PRO A 55 -0.02 17.05 -11.06
N VAL A 56 -0.68 17.09 -9.91
CA VAL A 56 -1.21 18.33 -9.32
C VAL A 56 -0.12 19.35 -9.07
N SER A 57 -0.34 20.58 -9.47
CA SER A 57 0.61 21.68 -9.25
C SER A 57 0.78 21.95 -7.75
N GLU A 58 2.04 22.09 -7.31
CA GLU A 58 2.38 22.43 -5.92
C GLU A 58 1.71 23.73 -5.45
N THR A 59 1.46 24.64 -6.38
CA THR A 59 0.72 25.90 -6.13
C THR A 59 -0.71 25.62 -5.69
N ILE A 60 -1.40 24.67 -6.31
CA ILE A 60 -2.78 24.32 -5.95
C ILE A 60 -2.80 23.64 -4.57
N ARG A 61 -1.88 22.75 -4.27
CA ARG A 61 -1.77 22.15 -2.93
C ARG A 61 -1.60 23.22 -1.85
N LYS A 62 -0.73 24.19 -2.06
CA LYS A 62 -0.55 25.31 -1.13
C LYS A 62 -1.82 26.16 -0.97
N ILE A 63 -2.58 26.36 -2.06
CA ILE A 63 -3.86 27.06 -1.98
C ILE A 63 -4.85 26.26 -1.13
N LEU A 64 -5.02 24.97 -1.40
CA LEU A 64 -5.98 24.11 -0.67
C LEU A 64 -5.62 23.98 0.83
N GLN A 65 -4.35 23.91 1.18
CA GLN A 65 -3.87 23.83 2.57
C GLN A 65 -4.13 25.10 3.38
N HIS A 66 -4.25 26.27 2.72
CA HIS A 66 -4.45 27.56 3.37
C HIS A 66 -5.90 28.06 3.26
N LEU A 67 -6.82 27.23 2.77
CA LEU A 67 -8.23 27.57 2.77
C LEU A 67 -8.77 27.54 4.21
N PRO A 68 -9.53 28.58 4.62
CA PRO A 68 -10.22 28.55 5.90
C PRO A 68 -11.31 27.46 5.89
N SER A 69 -11.76 27.05 7.07
CA SER A 69 -12.94 26.22 7.17
C SER A 69 -14.13 26.96 6.59
N PHE A 70 -14.76 26.40 5.56
CA PHE A 70 -15.98 26.95 4.99
C PHE A 70 -17.13 26.75 6.00
N THR A 71 -17.74 27.84 6.44
CA THR A 71 -18.96 27.86 7.23
C THR A 71 -20.19 27.90 6.30
N ASP A 72 -21.20 28.67 6.58
CA ASP A 72 -22.44 28.76 5.79
C ASP A 72 -22.22 29.32 4.38
N GLU A 73 -21.22 30.15 4.18
CA GLU A 73 -20.82 30.66 2.87
C GLU A 73 -19.84 29.68 2.19
N GLN A 74 -20.28 29.07 1.11
CA GLN A 74 -19.51 28.04 0.40
C GLN A 74 -18.47 28.65 -0.57
N TYR A 75 -17.93 29.83 -0.26
CA TYR A 75 -16.90 30.47 -1.06
C TYR A 75 -15.90 31.26 -0.22
N TYR A 76 -14.71 31.47 -0.78
CA TYR A 76 -13.64 32.28 -0.19
C TYR A 76 -12.95 33.10 -1.28
N TYR A 77 -12.75 34.40 -1.04
CA TYR A 77 -12.01 35.28 -1.93
C TYR A 77 -10.65 35.64 -1.35
N MET A 78 -9.59 35.29 -2.11
CA MET A 78 -8.21 35.62 -1.80
C MET A 78 -7.82 36.89 -2.53
N GLU A 79 -7.89 38.05 -1.89
CA GLU A 79 -7.66 39.36 -2.49
C GLU A 79 -6.24 39.48 -3.07
N GLU A 80 -5.21 39.09 -2.30
CA GLU A 80 -3.79 39.16 -2.71
C GLU A 80 -3.51 38.37 -4.00
N ARG A 81 -4.21 37.28 -4.24
CA ARG A 81 -4.04 36.39 -5.40
C ARG A 81 -5.11 36.57 -6.44
N ARG A 82 -6.11 37.37 -6.18
CA ARG A 82 -7.32 37.56 -7.02
C ARG A 82 -7.97 36.22 -7.40
N LEU A 83 -8.12 35.34 -6.40
CA LEU A 83 -8.73 34.02 -6.55
C LEU A 83 -10.05 33.97 -5.82
N LEU A 84 -11.09 33.48 -6.51
CA LEU A 84 -12.36 33.11 -5.90
C LEU A 84 -12.44 31.60 -5.87
N VAL A 85 -12.62 31.05 -4.68
CA VAL A 85 -12.70 29.60 -4.44
C VAL A 85 -14.11 29.27 -3.97
N LEU A 86 -14.80 28.40 -4.68
CA LEU A 86 -16.12 27.90 -4.30
C LEU A 86 -15.99 26.42 -3.96
N GLN A 87 -16.64 26.03 -2.86
CA GLN A 87 -16.70 24.64 -2.43
C GLN A 87 -18.05 24.02 -2.83
N VAL A 88 -17.99 22.84 -3.41
CA VAL A 88 -19.14 21.98 -3.67
C VAL A 88 -18.95 20.69 -2.89
N SER A 89 -19.89 20.37 -2.02
CA SER A 89 -19.90 19.15 -1.20
C SER A 89 -21.13 18.31 -1.50
N LEU A 90 -21.03 17.02 -1.21
CA LEU A 90 -22.15 16.10 -1.12
C LEU A 90 -22.46 15.90 0.36
N ASP A 91 -23.76 15.86 0.69
CA ASP A 91 -24.21 15.82 2.09
C ASP A 91 -23.75 14.55 2.84
N ASP A 92 -23.49 13.46 2.10
CA ASP A 92 -23.13 12.13 2.64
C ASP A 92 -21.67 11.75 2.38
N SER A 93 -20.80 12.67 1.97
CA SER A 93 -19.40 12.33 1.66
C SER A 93 -18.42 13.40 2.14
N GLU A 94 -17.25 12.95 2.58
CA GLU A 94 -16.13 13.84 2.91
C GLU A 94 -15.46 14.45 1.66
N LEU A 95 -15.83 13.97 0.48
CA LEU A 95 -15.26 14.44 -0.78
C LEU A 95 -15.78 15.84 -1.11
N ARG A 96 -14.85 16.75 -1.35
CA ARG A 96 -15.11 18.16 -1.67
C ARG A 96 -14.55 18.49 -3.03
N LEU A 97 -15.33 19.19 -3.87
CA LEU A 97 -14.88 19.75 -5.14
C LEU A 97 -14.72 21.25 -4.99
N TYR A 98 -13.61 21.79 -5.45
CA TYR A 98 -13.35 23.21 -5.46
C TYR A 98 -13.33 23.74 -6.89
N LEU A 99 -14.12 24.78 -7.12
CA LEU A 99 -14.04 25.60 -8.32
C LEU A 99 -13.17 26.81 -7.99
N ILE A 100 -11.95 26.87 -8.52
CA ILE A 100 -10.99 27.94 -8.28
C ILE A 100 -10.97 28.84 -9.52
N ILE A 101 -11.46 30.08 -9.39
CA ILE A 101 -11.51 31.07 -10.46
C ILE A 101 -10.40 32.09 -10.23
N SER A 102 -9.59 32.33 -11.26
CA SER A 102 -8.46 33.27 -11.18
C SER A 102 -8.75 34.59 -11.89
N ARG A 103 -7.91 35.61 -11.57
CA ARG A 103 -8.00 36.95 -12.12
C ARG A 103 -9.35 37.64 -11.80
N VAL A 104 -9.89 37.39 -10.62
CA VAL A 104 -11.15 37.97 -10.15
C VAL A 104 -10.89 39.36 -9.59
N ALA A 105 -11.67 40.33 -10.02
CA ALA A 105 -11.73 41.67 -9.38
C ALA A 105 -12.92 41.69 -8.42
N GLU A 106 -12.82 42.43 -7.35
CA GLU A 106 -13.84 42.51 -6.29
C GLU A 106 -15.25 42.81 -6.85
N LYS A 107 -15.35 43.69 -7.80
CA LYS A 107 -16.61 44.05 -8.51
C LYS A 107 -17.25 42.91 -9.32
N ASP A 108 -16.47 41.84 -9.63
CA ASP A 108 -16.93 40.69 -10.41
C ASP A 108 -17.43 39.55 -9.52
N ILE A 109 -17.25 39.62 -8.20
CA ILE A 109 -17.51 38.51 -7.26
C ILE A 109 -18.98 38.13 -7.31
N ASP A 110 -19.91 39.06 -7.09
CA ASP A 110 -21.36 38.77 -7.05
C ASP A 110 -21.85 38.12 -8.33
N ARG A 111 -21.40 38.60 -9.49
CA ARG A 111 -21.73 38.01 -10.79
C ARG A 111 -21.19 36.58 -10.91
N LEU A 112 -19.93 36.36 -10.57
CA LEU A 112 -19.31 35.05 -10.66
C LEU A 112 -19.92 34.05 -9.67
N LEU A 113 -20.33 34.48 -8.48
CA LEU A 113 -21.07 33.67 -7.53
C LEU A 113 -22.42 33.22 -8.07
N GLN A 114 -23.21 34.13 -8.69
CA GLN A 114 -24.47 33.76 -9.30
C GLN A 114 -24.30 32.77 -10.46
N GLU A 115 -23.29 32.98 -11.31
CA GLU A 115 -22.98 32.05 -12.40
C GLU A 115 -22.51 30.69 -11.88
N ALA A 116 -21.69 30.66 -10.84
CA ALA A 116 -21.24 29.42 -10.21
C ALA A 116 -22.39 28.70 -9.47
N LEU A 117 -23.29 29.42 -8.83
CA LEU A 117 -24.50 28.83 -8.24
C LEU A 117 -25.40 28.19 -9.29
N THR A 118 -25.48 28.76 -10.49
CA THR A 118 -26.20 28.14 -11.62
C THR A 118 -25.59 26.83 -12.02
N ALA A 119 -24.25 26.69 -11.93
CA ALA A 119 -23.53 25.45 -12.24
C ALA A 119 -23.52 24.45 -11.07
N ARG A 120 -23.96 24.81 -9.87
CA ARG A 120 -23.86 24.01 -8.65
C ARG A 120 -24.49 22.64 -8.82
N LEU A 121 -25.63 22.53 -9.44
CA LEU A 121 -26.31 21.24 -9.64
C LEU A 121 -25.48 20.30 -10.54
N ALA A 122 -24.94 20.83 -11.65
CA ALA A 122 -24.07 20.06 -12.55
C ALA A 122 -22.76 19.66 -11.88
N LEU A 123 -22.17 20.55 -11.05
CA LEU A 123 -20.98 20.26 -10.28
C LEU A 123 -21.22 19.19 -9.20
N ARG A 124 -22.35 19.23 -8.50
CA ARG A 124 -22.74 18.18 -7.52
C ARG A 124 -22.97 16.84 -8.21
N TYR A 125 -23.68 16.82 -9.32
CA TYR A 125 -23.87 15.61 -10.12
C TYR A 125 -22.52 15.06 -10.60
N PHE A 126 -21.65 15.91 -11.12
CA PHE A 126 -20.31 15.53 -11.54
C PHE A 126 -19.50 14.90 -10.38
N LEU A 127 -19.49 15.54 -9.21
CA LEU A 127 -18.81 15.01 -8.03
C LEU A 127 -19.38 13.66 -7.63
N ARG A 128 -20.70 13.51 -7.58
CA ARG A 128 -21.37 12.26 -7.24
C ARG A 128 -21.04 11.15 -8.22
N SER A 129 -21.08 11.41 -9.52
CA SER A 129 -20.72 10.42 -10.54
C SER A 129 -19.25 9.96 -10.41
N LYS A 130 -18.33 10.86 -10.03
CA LYS A 130 -16.92 10.50 -9.78
C LYS A 130 -16.74 9.66 -8.53
N VAL A 131 -17.51 9.93 -7.47
CA VAL A 131 -17.53 9.11 -6.25
C VAL A 131 -18.04 7.71 -6.57
N GLU A 132 -19.19 7.60 -7.24
CA GLU A 132 -19.78 6.31 -7.60
C GLU A 132 -18.88 5.48 -8.52
N VAL A 133 -18.32 6.09 -9.55
CA VAL A 133 -17.34 5.42 -10.44
C VAL A 133 -16.07 5.03 -9.68
N GLY A 134 -15.58 5.91 -8.79
CA GLY A 134 -14.40 5.62 -7.97
C GLY A 134 -14.62 4.43 -7.04
N GLN A 135 -15.79 4.36 -6.39
CA GLN A 135 -16.17 3.24 -5.52
C GLN A 135 -16.31 1.93 -6.31
N GLU A 136 -16.93 1.96 -7.48
CA GLU A 136 -17.08 0.79 -8.34
C GLU A 136 -15.71 0.29 -8.85
N VAL A 137 -14.84 1.19 -9.29
CA VAL A 137 -13.47 0.85 -9.70
C VAL A 137 -12.68 0.25 -8.53
N SER A 138 -12.80 0.83 -7.33
CA SER A 138 -12.16 0.26 -6.12
C SER A 138 -12.69 -1.13 -5.82
N ARG A 139 -14.00 -1.32 -5.84
CA ARG A 139 -14.63 -2.62 -5.59
C ARG A 139 -14.18 -3.69 -6.58
N VAL A 140 -14.18 -3.38 -7.88
CA VAL A 140 -13.72 -4.32 -8.92
C VAL A 140 -12.24 -4.64 -8.76
N THR A 141 -11.42 -3.64 -8.42
CA THR A 141 -9.99 -3.82 -8.16
C THR A 141 -9.75 -4.74 -6.96
N ASP A 142 -10.45 -4.51 -5.85
CA ASP A 142 -10.36 -5.36 -4.66
C ASP A 142 -10.76 -6.80 -4.95
N GLU A 143 -11.80 -7.00 -5.76
CA GLU A 143 -12.25 -8.32 -6.16
C GLU A 143 -11.24 -9.04 -7.07
N ILE A 144 -10.60 -8.31 -8.00
CA ILE A 144 -9.51 -8.82 -8.85
C ILE A 144 -8.32 -9.24 -7.98
N LEU A 145 -7.85 -8.37 -7.08
CA LEU A 145 -6.71 -8.67 -6.21
C LEU A 145 -7.00 -9.83 -5.26
N THR A 146 -8.18 -9.83 -4.64
CA THR A 146 -8.61 -10.94 -3.79
C THR A 146 -8.61 -12.26 -4.56
N SER A 147 -9.18 -12.28 -5.77
CA SER A 147 -9.22 -13.48 -6.61
C SER A 147 -7.82 -13.93 -7.05
N ALA A 148 -6.94 -12.97 -7.40
CA ALA A 148 -5.56 -13.25 -7.79
C ALA A 148 -4.76 -13.85 -6.63
N PHE A 149 -4.85 -13.26 -5.44
CA PHE A 149 -4.04 -13.66 -4.29
C PHE A 149 -4.60 -14.85 -3.51
N ALA A 150 -5.91 -15.12 -3.63
CA ALA A 150 -6.52 -16.35 -3.15
C ALA A 150 -6.36 -17.53 -4.14
N GLY A 151 -5.79 -17.29 -5.33
CA GLY A 151 -5.58 -18.34 -6.35
C GLY A 151 -6.85 -18.81 -7.05
N MET A 152 -7.88 -17.97 -7.09
CA MET A 152 -9.17 -18.24 -7.74
C MET A 152 -9.08 -17.99 -9.25
N LYS A 153 -8.35 -18.84 -9.99
CA LYS A 153 -8.02 -18.65 -11.42
C LYS A 153 -9.21 -18.31 -12.30
N SER A 154 -10.27 -19.14 -12.29
CA SER A 154 -11.44 -18.94 -13.16
C SER A 154 -12.18 -17.65 -12.85
N ARG A 155 -12.23 -17.24 -11.57
CA ARG A 155 -12.84 -15.98 -11.18
C ARG A 155 -11.99 -14.78 -11.63
N LEU A 156 -10.67 -14.86 -11.45
CA LEU A 156 -9.72 -13.85 -11.92
C LEU A 156 -9.84 -13.62 -13.43
N GLU A 157 -9.80 -14.68 -14.24
CA GLU A 157 -9.97 -14.60 -15.70
C GLU A 157 -11.30 -13.93 -16.09
N THR A 158 -12.39 -14.30 -15.41
CA THR A 158 -13.71 -13.71 -15.66
C THR A 158 -13.72 -12.21 -15.35
N LEU A 159 -13.18 -11.80 -14.20
CA LEU A 159 -13.12 -10.41 -13.76
C LEU A 159 -12.24 -9.55 -14.68
N LEU A 160 -11.08 -10.08 -15.11
CA LEU A 160 -10.20 -9.40 -16.04
C LEU A 160 -10.86 -9.13 -17.39
N ARG A 161 -11.56 -10.14 -17.94
CA ARG A 161 -12.34 -9.98 -19.19
C ARG A 161 -13.47 -8.95 -19.05
N GLN A 162 -14.20 -8.99 -17.95
CA GLN A 162 -15.29 -8.04 -17.68
C GLN A 162 -14.79 -6.60 -17.50
N SER A 163 -13.59 -6.44 -16.94
CA SER A 163 -12.97 -5.14 -16.70
C SER A 163 -12.25 -4.57 -17.92
N GLY A 164 -12.19 -5.33 -19.04
CA GLY A 164 -11.44 -4.93 -20.24
C GLY A 164 -9.93 -4.87 -20.04
N ILE A 165 -9.41 -5.53 -18.99
CA ILE A 165 -7.98 -5.63 -18.72
C ILE A 165 -7.46 -6.85 -19.48
N GLU A 166 -6.71 -6.60 -20.54
CA GLU A 166 -6.01 -7.64 -21.29
C GLU A 166 -4.65 -7.87 -20.66
N LEU A 167 -4.48 -9.01 -20.02
CA LEU A 167 -3.19 -9.49 -19.54
C LEU A 167 -2.71 -10.61 -20.46
N ASP A 168 -1.46 -10.56 -20.83
CA ASP A 168 -0.85 -11.63 -21.63
C ASP A 168 -0.62 -12.86 -20.73
N GLU A 169 -1.40 -13.92 -20.93
CA GLU A 169 -1.28 -15.18 -20.19
C GLU A 169 0.09 -15.87 -20.38
N LYS A 170 0.84 -15.49 -21.42
CA LYS A 170 2.18 -16.02 -21.69
C LYS A 170 3.28 -15.28 -20.94
N GLN A 171 2.97 -14.10 -20.43
CA GLN A 171 3.91 -13.26 -19.71
C GLN A 171 3.97 -13.64 -18.23
N SER A 172 5.15 -13.54 -17.64
CA SER A 172 5.34 -13.69 -16.19
C SER A 172 5.16 -12.35 -15.49
N TYR A 173 4.69 -12.43 -14.23
CA TYR A 173 4.41 -11.26 -13.39
C TYR A 173 4.99 -11.44 -12.00
N ARG A 174 5.40 -10.34 -11.38
CA ARG A 174 5.77 -10.30 -9.96
C ARG A 174 4.95 -9.27 -9.19
N VAL A 175 4.81 -9.49 -7.90
CA VAL A 175 4.15 -8.58 -6.97
C VAL A 175 5.21 -7.86 -6.15
N MET A 176 5.08 -6.54 -6.04
CA MET A 176 5.76 -5.72 -5.05
C MET A 176 4.72 -5.21 -4.06
N LEU A 177 4.97 -5.41 -2.78
CA LEU A 177 4.20 -4.84 -1.68
C LEU A 177 4.98 -3.68 -1.08
N VAL A 178 4.27 -2.59 -0.78
CA VAL A 178 4.87 -1.37 -0.22
C VAL A 178 4.12 -1.00 1.05
N GLU A 179 4.84 -0.78 2.13
CA GLU A 179 4.31 -0.33 3.41
C GLU A 179 4.95 1.01 3.80
N SER A 180 4.17 1.86 4.47
CA SER A 180 4.65 3.06 5.14
C SER A 180 4.70 2.81 6.64
N GLU A 181 5.81 3.15 7.28
CA GLU A 181 6.02 2.89 8.71
C GLU A 181 5.49 4.03 9.60
N GLU A 182 5.34 5.23 9.07
CA GLU A 182 5.08 6.43 9.85
C GLU A 182 3.65 6.95 9.74
N GLN A 183 2.93 6.60 8.69
CA GLN A 183 1.58 7.09 8.44
C GLN A 183 0.74 6.08 7.66
N PRO A 184 -0.60 6.12 7.79
CA PRO A 184 -1.49 5.27 7.01
C PRO A 184 -1.23 5.45 5.50
N PHE A 185 -1.21 4.34 4.76
CA PHE A 185 -0.88 4.34 3.34
C PHE A 185 -1.86 5.17 2.50
N GLU A 186 -3.10 5.28 2.96
CA GLU A 186 -4.16 6.09 2.36
C GLU A 186 -3.77 7.58 2.26
N ALA A 187 -2.97 8.07 3.21
CA ALA A 187 -2.52 9.46 3.21
C ALA A 187 -1.54 9.79 2.06
N ILE A 188 -0.87 8.77 1.51
CA ILE A 188 0.12 8.92 0.43
C ILE A 188 -0.32 8.25 -0.87
N GLU A 189 -1.50 7.64 -0.90
CA GLU A 189 -1.99 6.83 -2.02
C GLU A 189 -1.95 7.58 -3.36
N VAL A 190 -2.43 8.83 -3.38
CA VAL A 190 -2.51 9.64 -4.61
C VAL A 190 -1.12 9.88 -5.18
N ASP A 191 -0.16 10.28 -4.33
CA ASP A 191 1.21 10.56 -4.72
C ASP A 191 1.96 9.27 -5.09
N PHE A 192 1.72 8.18 -4.37
CA PHE A 192 2.23 6.86 -4.67
C PHE A 192 1.81 6.41 -6.08
N ARG A 193 0.51 6.46 -6.37
CA ARG A 193 -0.02 6.09 -7.69
C ARG A 193 0.53 6.99 -8.80
N ALA A 194 0.59 8.31 -8.57
CA ALA A 194 1.08 9.27 -9.56
C ALA A 194 2.57 9.07 -9.85
N SER A 195 3.39 8.88 -8.82
CA SER A 195 4.84 8.71 -8.99
C SER A 195 5.20 7.42 -9.71
N LEU A 196 4.50 6.33 -9.40
CA LEU A 196 4.69 5.06 -10.10
C LEU A 196 4.22 5.14 -11.55
N ARG A 197 3.06 5.72 -11.83
CA ARG A 197 2.62 5.94 -13.22
C ARG A 197 3.66 6.74 -14.02
N GLN A 198 4.21 7.80 -13.44
CA GLN A 198 5.27 8.57 -14.11
C GLN A 198 6.50 7.72 -14.40
N LEU A 199 6.92 6.88 -13.46
CA LEU A 199 8.01 5.93 -13.68
C LEU A 199 7.68 4.96 -14.81
N MET A 200 6.45 4.47 -14.85
CA MET A 200 5.98 3.48 -15.80
C MET A 200 5.92 4.00 -17.24
N HIS A 201 5.47 5.23 -17.45
CA HIS A 201 5.47 5.88 -18.76
C HIS A 201 6.88 6.00 -19.38
N GLN A 202 7.92 5.96 -18.56
CA GLN A 202 9.31 5.96 -19.03
C GLN A 202 9.76 4.59 -19.54
N TYR A 203 9.12 3.49 -19.10
CA TYR A 203 9.60 2.13 -19.30
C TYR A 203 8.61 1.18 -20.01
N ASN A 204 7.61 1.70 -20.69
CA ASN A 204 6.55 0.97 -21.42
C ASN A 204 5.26 0.71 -20.60
N ASP A 205 4.11 1.06 -21.18
CA ASP A 205 2.78 1.15 -20.53
C ASP A 205 2.16 -0.17 -20.00
N ALA A 206 2.92 -1.26 -19.93
CA ALA A 206 2.40 -2.60 -19.68
C ALA A 206 2.13 -2.94 -18.21
N LEU A 207 2.03 -1.96 -17.30
CA LEU A 207 1.88 -2.26 -15.88
C LEU A 207 0.44 -2.16 -15.40
N LEU A 208 0.05 -3.18 -14.64
CA LEU A 208 -1.13 -3.07 -13.80
C LEU A 208 -0.93 -1.92 -12.84
N CYS A 209 -1.85 -0.97 -12.87
CA CYS A 209 -1.83 0.25 -12.05
C CYS A 209 -1.40 -0.06 -10.61
N PRO A 210 -0.55 0.76 -10.01
CA PRO A 210 -0.29 0.67 -8.58
C PRO A 210 -1.62 0.79 -7.83
N LEU A 211 -1.90 -0.20 -6.99
CA LEU A 211 -3.14 -0.37 -6.28
C LEU A 211 -2.88 -0.17 -4.79
N VAL A 212 -3.91 0.23 -4.04
CA VAL A 212 -3.88 0.17 -2.58
C VAL A 212 -4.85 -0.91 -2.15
N TRP A 213 -4.39 -1.82 -1.31
CA TRP A 213 -5.17 -2.95 -0.85
C TRP A 213 -4.79 -3.27 0.59
N HIS A 214 -5.80 -3.27 1.48
CA HIS A 214 -5.62 -3.47 2.92
C HIS A 214 -4.50 -2.59 3.53
N GLY A 215 -4.53 -1.30 3.25
CA GLY A 215 -3.57 -0.34 3.79
C GLY A 215 -2.13 -0.47 3.28
N ARG A 216 -1.93 -1.14 2.14
CA ARG A 216 -0.62 -1.36 1.51
C ARG A 216 -0.65 -0.99 0.03
N GLY A 217 0.46 -0.48 -0.45
CA GLY A 217 0.68 -0.38 -1.90
C GLY A 217 0.92 -1.76 -2.50
N VAL A 218 0.24 -2.06 -3.59
CA VAL A 218 0.41 -3.29 -4.37
C VAL A 218 0.75 -2.90 -5.80
N VAL A 219 1.86 -3.42 -6.31
CA VAL A 219 2.29 -3.22 -7.70
C VAL A 219 2.49 -4.57 -8.35
N ILE A 220 1.78 -4.82 -9.44
CA ILE A 220 1.95 -6.03 -10.24
C ILE A 220 2.75 -5.64 -11.47
N MET A 221 3.92 -6.24 -11.63
CA MET A 221 4.89 -5.89 -12.67
C MET A 221 5.08 -7.07 -13.62
N PRO A 222 4.91 -6.86 -14.94
CA PRO A 222 5.25 -7.86 -15.93
C PRO A 222 6.77 -8.00 -16.07
N GLU A 223 7.20 -9.09 -16.65
CA GLU A 223 8.57 -9.26 -17.11
C GLU A 223 8.85 -8.28 -18.26
N ILE A 224 9.87 -7.46 -18.12
CA ILE A 224 10.25 -6.46 -19.13
C ILE A 224 11.44 -7.00 -19.92
N GLU A 225 11.23 -7.24 -21.22
CA GLU A 225 12.27 -7.81 -22.08
C GLU A 225 13.37 -6.82 -22.49
N THR A 226 13.10 -5.51 -22.46
CA THR A 226 14.09 -4.50 -22.88
C THR A 226 14.00 -3.22 -22.05
N VAL A 227 15.14 -2.80 -21.50
CA VAL A 227 15.34 -1.45 -20.96
C VAL A 227 16.20 -0.67 -21.98
N PRO A 228 15.65 0.32 -22.70
CA PRO A 228 16.32 0.92 -23.87
C PRO A 228 17.66 1.62 -23.61
N GLU A 229 17.95 2.00 -22.36
CA GLU A 229 19.08 2.89 -22.05
C GLU A 229 20.27 2.23 -21.34
N HIS A 230 20.20 0.94 -20.99
CA HIS A 230 21.29 0.26 -20.27
C HIS A 230 21.68 -1.09 -20.87
N PRO A 231 22.50 -1.10 -21.97
CA PRO A 231 22.85 -2.34 -22.65
C PRO A 231 23.85 -3.25 -21.91
N ILE A 232 24.30 -2.89 -20.70
CA ILE A 232 25.44 -3.54 -20.01
C ILE A 232 25.02 -4.32 -18.74
N ARG A 233 23.78 -4.15 -18.25
CA ARG A 233 23.29 -4.85 -17.05
C ARG A 233 22.17 -5.81 -17.41
N GLU A 234 22.12 -6.95 -16.73
CA GLU A 234 20.99 -7.87 -16.81
C GLU A 234 19.70 -7.14 -16.45
N HIS A 235 18.60 -7.43 -17.13
CA HIS A 235 17.32 -6.72 -17.02
C HIS A 235 16.81 -6.63 -15.58
N GLU A 236 17.03 -7.65 -14.78
CA GLU A 236 16.62 -7.71 -13.39
C GLU A 236 17.37 -6.70 -12.52
N GLU A 237 18.67 -6.50 -12.74
CA GLU A 237 19.47 -5.49 -12.05
C GLU A 237 19.04 -4.05 -12.40
N CYS A 238 18.59 -3.81 -13.62
CA CYS A 238 18.08 -2.51 -14.03
C CYS A 238 16.77 -2.16 -13.33
N MET A 239 15.80 -3.08 -13.30
CA MET A 239 14.53 -2.85 -12.62
C MET A 239 14.71 -2.70 -11.12
N HIS A 240 15.58 -3.50 -10.52
CA HIS A 240 15.97 -3.33 -9.12
C HIS A 240 16.45 -1.91 -8.84
N TYR A 241 17.41 -1.43 -9.63
CA TYR A 241 17.98 -0.09 -9.45
C TYR A 241 16.91 1.01 -9.59
N ILE A 242 16.08 0.92 -10.63
CA ILE A 242 15.01 1.90 -10.92
C ILE A 242 14.00 1.98 -9.77
N LEU A 243 13.50 0.83 -9.32
CA LEU A 243 12.53 0.77 -8.23
C LEU A 243 13.13 1.20 -6.89
N GLN A 244 14.38 0.85 -6.62
CA GLN A 244 15.07 1.26 -5.42
C GLN A 244 15.34 2.78 -5.41
N GLN A 245 15.69 3.37 -6.57
CA GLN A 245 15.81 4.83 -6.70
C GLN A 245 14.46 5.50 -6.52
N TRP A 246 13.41 4.98 -7.16
CA TRP A 246 12.06 5.50 -6.97
C TRP A 246 11.66 5.49 -5.48
N GLN A 247 11.86 4.38 -4.78
CA GLN A 247 11.55 4.25 -3.35
C GLN A 247 12.30 5.30 -2.51
N ARG A 248 13.61 5.49 -2.76
CA ARG A 248 14.44 6.48 -2.06
C ARG A 248 13.98 7.91 -2.34
N ASP A 249 13.70 8.24 -3.60
CA ASP A 249 13.27 9.58 -4.00
C ASP A 249 11.87 9.90 -3.47
N PHE A 250 10.97 8.92 -3.48
CA PHE A 250 9.65 9.06 -2.89
C PHE A 250 9.74 9.28 -1.37
N SER A 251 10.48 8.43 -0.67
CA SER A 251 10.70 8.52 0.78
C SER A 251 11.29 9.88 1.17
N LYS A 252 12.30 10.34 0.45
CA LYS A 252 12.92 11.65 0.68
C LYS A 252 11.96 12.81 0.45
N ARG A 253 11.16 12.75 -0.63
CA ARG A 253 10.21 13.82 -1.00
C ARG A 253 9.09 13.96 0.03
N HIS A 254 8.55 12.85 0.51
CA HIS A 254 7.43 12.82 1.45
C HIS A 254 7.86 12.74 2.92
N LYS A 255 9.18 12.60 3.18
CA LYS A 255 9.77 12.44 4.53
C LYS A 255 9.15 11.27 5.29
N ILE A 256 9.03 10.14 4.61
CA ILE A 256 8.49 8.89 5.15
C ILE A 256 9.43 7.74 4.82
N LEU A 257 9.33 6.66 5.57
CA LEU A 257 10.05 5.43 5.30
C LEU A 257 9.11 4.43 4.59
N LEU A 258 9.48 4.04 3.36
CA LEU A 258 8.78 3.01 2.60
C LEU A 258 9.58 1.71 2.63
N SER A 259 8.97 0.67 3.14
CA SER A 259 9.50 -0.68 3.08
C SER A 259 8.86 -1.46 1.94
N CYS A 260 9.69 -2.08 1.09
CA CYS A 260 9.26 -2.81 -0.10
C CYS A 260 9.67 -4.27 -0.03
N GLY A 261 8.71 -5.17 -0.24
CA GLY A 261 8.95 -6.60 -0.41
C GLY A 261 8.54 -7.06 -1.80
N ILE A 262 9.38 -7.87 -2.47
CA ILE A 262 9.19 -8.23 -3.87
C ILE A 262 9.27 -9.75 -4.02
N GLY A 263 8.24 -10.34 -4.64
CA GLY A 263 8.19 -11.75 -5.00
C GLY A 263 8.93 -12.05 -6.31
N ASN A 264 9.07 -13.33 -6.61
CA ASN A 264 9.62 -13.81 -7.87
C ASN A 264 8.60 -13.70 -9.01
N MET A 265 9.09 -13.89 -10.24
CA MET A 265 8.26 -13.97 -11.44
C MET A 265 7.46 -15.27 -11.45
N HIS A 266 6.18 -15.17 -11.73
CA HIS A 266 5.27 -16.30 -11.91
C HIS A 266 4.28 -16.03 -13.04
N ALA A 267 3.72 -17.08 -13.60
CA ALA A 267 2.58 -16.95 -14.53
C ALA A 267 1.42 -16.23 -13.82
N LEU A 268 0.59 -15.53 -14.58
CA LEU A 268 -0.58 -14.81 -14.05
C LEU A 268 -1.46 -15.71 -13.17
N SER A 269 -1.65 -16.97 -13.59
CA SER A 269 -2.41 -17.97 -12.84
C SER A 269 -1.81 -18.36 -11.49
N ASP A 270 -0.56 -18.03 -11.25
CA ASP A 270 0.21 -18.33 -10.05
C ASP A 270 0.66 -17.06 -9.28
N LEU A 271 0.04 -15.92 -9.58
CA LEU A 271 0.37 -14.62 -8.99
C LEU A 271 0.30 -14.64 -7.45
N GLN A 272 -0.54 -15.48 -6.88
CA GLN A 272 -0.60 -15.75 -5.44
C GLN A 272 0.75 -16.18 -4.83
N LYS A 273 1.60 -16.88 -5.61
CA LYS A 273 2.94 -17.28 -5.14
C LYS A 273 3.80 -16.04 -4.96
N SER A 274 3.84 -15.17 -5.98
CA SER A 274 4.58 -13.91 -5.91
C SER A 274 4.10 -13.01 -4.77
N TYR A 275 2.79 -12.95 -4.52
CA TYR A 275 2.24 -12.21 -3.39
C TYR A 275 2.71 -12.76 -2.04
N ARG A 276 2.67 -14.09 -1.84
CA ARG A 276 3.16 -14.74 -0.62
C ARG A 276 4.65 -14.51 -0.41
N GLU A 277 5.42 -14.57 -1.47
CA GLU A 277 6.86 -14.28 -1.48
C GLU A 277 7.17 -12.82 -1.13
N ALA A 278 6.42 -11.87 -1.70
CA ALA A 278 6.54 -10.45 -1.37
C ALA A 278 6.21 -10.18 0.11
N ARG A 279 5.17 -10.81 0.65
CA ARG A 279 4.82 -10.75 2.08
C ARG A 279 5.95 -11.30 2.96
N LEU A 280 6.56 -12.42 2.57
CA LEU A 280 7.69 -12.99 3.29
C LEU A 280 8.89 -12.03 3.30
N ALA A 281 9.20 -11.42 2.16
CA ALA A 281 10.30 -10.46 2.05
C ALA A 281 10.10 -9.23 2.96
N LEU A 282 8.86 -8.69 3.02
CA LEU A 282 8.51 -7.63 3.96
C LEU A 282 8.68 -8.06 5.42
N SER A 283 8.11 -9.22 5.78
CA SER A 283 8.19 -9.75 7.12
C SER A 283 9.63 -10.00 7.55
N TYR A 284 10.45 -10.55 6.66
CA TYR A 284 11.87 -10.78 6.91
C TYR A 284 12.63 -9.48 7.21
N GLY A 285 12.38 -8.40 6.47
CA GLY A 285 12.99 -7.09 6.73
C GLY A 285 12.59 -6.54 8.10
N ARG A 286 11.31 -6.61 8.46
CA ARG A 286 10.80 -6.17 9.77
C ARG A 286 11.44 -6.94 10.93
N THR A 287 11.58 -8.27 10.82
CA THR A 287 12.21 -9.09 11.87
C THR A 287 13.68 -8.78 12.05
N LYS A 288 14.32 -8.13 11.09
CA LYS A 288 15.69 -7.61 11.22
C LYS A 288 15.76 -6.17 11.75
N HIS A 289 14.61 -5.60 12.12
CA HIS A 289 14.51 -4.20 12.55
C HIS A 289 15.05 -3.20 11.52
N GLU A 290 15.02 -3.57 10.23
CA GLU A 290 15.35 -2.68 9.13
C GLU A 290 14.19 -1.72 8.87
N GLN A 291 14.49 -0.48 8.55
CA GLN A 291 13.50 0.54 8.22
C GLN A 291 13.73 1.07 6.81
N GLY A 292 12.66 1.33 6.08
CA GLY A 292 12.74 1.85 4.72
C GLY A 292 13.54 0.93 3.78
N PHE A 293 13.41 -0.36 3.92
CA PHE A 293 14.17 -1.35 3.18
C PHE A 293 13.52 -1.70 1.84
N PHE A 294 14.35 -2.27 0.95
CA PHE A 294 13.94 -2.80 -0.34
C PHE A 294 14.48 -4.22 -0.48
N ARG A 295 13.60 -5.24 -0.47
CA ARG A 295 14.01 -6.63 -0.35
C ARG A 295 13.26 -7.56 -1.29
N TYR A 296 14.03 -8.38 -1.99
CA TYR A 296 13.50 -9.49 -2.78
C TYR A 296 13.34 -10.75 -1.94
N TYR A 297 12.45 -11.64 -2.38
CA TYR A 297 12.24 -12.94 -1.75
C TYR A 297 13.51 -13.79 -1.72
N HIS A 298 14.33 -13.79 -2.80
CA HIS A 298 15.58 -14.54 -2.83
C HIS A 298 16.63 -14.01 -1.84
N ASP A 299 16.57 -12.76 -1.43
CA ASP A 299 17.46 -12.19 -0.39
C ASP A 299 17.16 -12.72 1.02
N CYS A 300 16.06 -13.45 1.19
CA CYS A 300 15.72 -14.08 2.45
C CYS A 300 16.55 -15.37 2.70
N GLY A 301 17.37 -15.78 1.73
CA GLY A 301 18.30 -16.90 1.86
C GLY A 301 17.61 -18.23 2.20
N ILE A 302 18.11 -18.96 3.21
CA ILE A 302 17.54 -20.26 3.59
C ILE A 302 16.08 -20.18 4.02
N VAL A 303 15.66 -19.05 4.58
CA VAL A 303 14.28 -18.85 5.04
C VAL A 303 13.30 -18.94 3.87
N SER A 304 13.64 -18.37 2.70
CA SER A 304 12.80 -18.49 1.50
C SER A 304 12.59 -19.96 1.10
N ASN A 305 13.61 -20.79 1.18
CA ASN A 305 13.52 -22.22 0.86
C ASN A 305 12.63 -22.99 1.86
N ILE A 306 12.71 -22.65 3.14
CA ILE A 306 11.85 -23.27 4.17
C ILE A 306 10.36 -22.92 3.91
N PHE A 307 10.05 -21.67 3.55
CA PHE A 307 8.70 -21.25 3.21
C PHE A 307 8.24 -21.69 1.81
N ALA A 308 9.12 -22.15 0.94
CA ALA A 308 8.74 -22.68 -0.38
C ALA A 308 7.81 -23.91 -0.28
N GLY A 309 7.91 -24.69 0.80
CA GLY A 309 7.00 -25.79 1.14
C GLY A 309 5.65 -25.34 1.73
N GLY A 310 5.42 -24.05 1.88
CA GLY A 310 4.25 -23.47 2.52
C GLY A 310 4.45 -23.13 3.99
N VAL A 311 3.45 -22.50 4.57
CA VAL A 311 3.45 -22.07 5.98
C VAL A 311 3.51 -23.29 6.93
N GLU A 312 2.82 -24.36 6.59
CA GLU A 312 2.79 -25.61 7.37
C GLU A 312 4.19 -26.20 7.48
N SER A 313 4.96 -26.24 6.39
CA SER A 313 6.35 -26.72 6.39
C SER A 313 7.25 -25.86 7.26
N ALA A 314 7.09 -24.53 7.19
CA ALA A 314 7.84 -23.60 8.02
C ALA A 314 7.49 -23.74 9.51
N PHE A 315 6.21 -23.93 9.82
CA PHE A 315 5.74 -24.20 11.17
C PHE A 315 6.31 -25.50 11.73
N GLU A 316 6.25 -26.61 10.95
CA GLU A 316 6.80 -27.90 11.36
C GLU A 316 8.32 -27.84 11.58
N PHE A 317 9.06 -27.15 10.70
CA PHE A 317 10.49 -26.93 10.89
C PHE A 317 10.78 -26.20 12.21
N CYS A 318 10.03 -25.12 12.49
CA CYS A 318 10.15 -24.36 13.73
C CYS A 318 9.83 -25.25 14.96
N ARG A 319 8.75 -26.03 14.91
CA ARG A 319 8.33 -26.94 15.98
C ARG A 319 9.36 -28.05 16.26
N MET A 320 9.90 -28.66 15.21
CA MET A 320 10.93 -29.69 15.37
C MET A 320 12.24 -29.15 15.99
N ALA A 321 12.61 -27.93 15.63
CA ALA A 321 13.86 -27.34 16.08
C ALA A 321 13.76 -26.72 17.49
N LEU A 322 12.64 -26.06 17.81
CA LEU A 322 12.48 -25.22 19.00
C LEU A 322 11.38 -25.69 19.96
N GLY A 323 10.54 -26.68 19.59
CA GLY A 323 9.31 -27.00 20.32
C GLY A 323 9.52 -27.22 21.81
N ARG A 324 10.48 -28.10 22.18
CA ARG A 324 10.76 -28.37 23.60
C ARG A 324 11.24 -27.16 24.39
N LEU A 325 11.97 -26.26 23.75
CA LEU A 325 12.45 -25.05 24.38
C LEU A 325 11.27 -24.08 24.59
N LEU A 326 10.41 -23.97 23.58
CA LEU A 326 9.20 -23.12 23.64
C LEU A 326 8.21 -23.61 24.72
N ASP A 327 8.00 -24.93 24.81
CA ASP A 327 7.16 -25.54 25.84
C ASP A 327 7.67 -25.19 27.24
N TYR A 328 8.99 -25.37 27.46
CA TYR A 328 9.62 -25.06 28.73
C TYR A 328 9.53 -23.57 29.10
N ASP A 329 9.80 -22.69 28.14
CA ASP A 329 9.71 -21.24 28.39
C ASP A 329 8.31 -20.81 28.83
N GLY A 330 7.26 -21.37 28.21
CA GLY A 330 5.91 -21.05 28.54
C GLY A 330 5.44 -21.57 29.89
N GLU A 331 6.02 -22.68 30.34
CA GLU A 331 5.70 -23.23 31.67
C GLU A 331 6.47 -22.55 32.80
N ASN A 332 7.67 -22.02 32.52
CA ASN A 332 8.63 -21.61 33.56
C ASN A 332 9.04 -20.13 33.48
N ASP A 333 8.60 -19.37 32.46
CA ASP A 333 9.01 -17.98 32.22
C ASP A 333 10.54 -17.79 32.29
N ALA A 334 11.27 -18.69 31.57
CA ALA A 334 12.71 -18.84 31.75
C ALA A 334 13.57 -17.99 30.79
N ASP A 335 12.94 -17.29 29.82
CA ASP A 335 13.60 -16.48 28.78
C ASP A 335 14.67 -17.22 27.95
N LEU A 336 14.51 -18.53 27.76
CA LEU A 336 15.51 -19.33 27.05
C LEU A 336 15.53 -19.01 25.55
N LEU A 337 14.37 -18.76 24.92
CA LEU A 337 14.31 -18.38 23.53
C LEU A 337 15.00 -17.04 23.27
N ALA A 338 14.77 -16.04 24.11
CA ALA A 338 15.42 -14.74 24.02
C ALA A 338 16.95 -14.89 24.20
N THR A 339 17.37 -15.74 25.15
CA THR A 339 18.77 -16.05 25.37
C THR A 339 19.40 -16.76 24.15
N LEU A 340 18.73 -17.78 23.59
CA LEU A 340 19.21 -18.49 22.40
C LEU A 340 19.36 -17.55 21.21
N LYS A 341 18.35 -16.68 20.95
CA LYS A 341 18.40 -15.68 19.88
C LYS A 341 19.65 -14.83 19.98
N LEU A 342 19.89 -14.22 21.12
CA LEU A 342 21.05 -13.35 21.34
C LEU A 342 22.39 -14.12 21.31
N LEU A 343 22.44 -15.36 21.81
CA LEU A 343 23.63 -16.19 21.66
C LEU A 343 23.98 -16.44 20.19
N LEU A 344 22.98 -16.73 19.35
CA LEU A 344 23.17 -16.93 17.92
C LEU A 344 23.61 -15.62 17.21
N GLU A 345 23.00 -14.49 17.55
CA GLU A 345 23.32 -13.18 16.97
C GLU A 345 24.71 -12.66 17.38
N THR A 346 25.15 -12.96 18.59
CA THR A 346 26.47 -12.59 19.12
C THR A 346 27.56 -13.62 18.88
N ASN A 347 27.30 -14.64 18.04
CA ASN A 347 28.20 -15.77 17.83
C ASN A 347 28.68 -16.44 19.14
N PHE A 348 27.74 -16.65 20.07
CA PHE A 348 28.00 -17.23 21.39
C PHE A 348 28.98 -16.44 22.25
N ASN A 349 29.01 -15.11 22.08
CA ASN A 349 29.73 -14.24 23.02
C ASN A 349 28.90 -14.04 24.30
N TYR A 350 29.18 -14.87 25.32
CA TYR A 350 28.43 -14.88 26.57
C TYR A 350 28.45 -13.52 27.31
N THR A 351 29.56 -12.76 27.20
CA THR A 351 29.70 -11.47 27.84
C THR A 351 28.81 -10.43 27.18
N THR A 352 28.82 -10.37 25.84
CA THR A 352 27.97 -9.47 25.08
C THR A 352 26.48 -9.83 25.26
N THR A 353 26.15 -11.12 25.18
CA THR A 353 24.78 -11.61 25.41
C THR A 353 24.26 -11.23 26.80
N ALA A 354 25.12 -11.39 27.85
CA ALA A 354 24.76 -11.03 29.21
C ALA A 354 24.49 -9.52 29.36
N ALA A 355 25.30 -8.69 28.72
CA ALA A 355 25.11 -7.24 28.72
C ALA A 355 23.78 -6.83 28.05
N GLU A 356 23.45 -7.43 26.90
CA GLU A 356 22.21 -7.15 26.17
C GLU A 356 20.95 -7.65 26.90
N LEU A 357 21.07 -8.79 27.62
CA LEU A 357 19.97 -9.31 28.45
C LEU A 357 19.87 -8.67 29.83
N PHE A 358 20.81 -7.78 30.19
CA PHE A 358 20.90 -7.19 31.54
C PHE A 358 20.98 -8.22 32.68
N VAL A 359 21.71 -9.34 32.45
CA VAL A 359 21.92 -10.39 33.42
C VAL A 359 23.42 -10.69 33.62
N HIS A 360 23.76 -11.51 34.66
CA HIS A 360 25.13 -11.95 34.88
C HIS A 360 25.54 -13.01 33.86
N VAL A 361 26.80 -13.03 33.46
CA VAL A 361 27.36 -14.01 32.49
C VAL A 361 27.09 -15.47 32.92
N ASN A 362 27.14 -15.78 34.21
CA ASN A 362 26.81 -17.11 34.71
C ASN A 362 25.34 -17.51 34.46
N THR A 363 24.41 -16.53 34.47
CA THR A 363 23.03 -16.80 34.12
C THR A 363 22.90 -17.20 32.64
N VAL A 364 23.61 -16.50 31.76
CA VAL A 364 23.63 -16.89 30.33
C VAL A 364 24.20 -18.26 30.12
N ARG A 365 25.31 -18.62 30.81
CA ARG A 365 25.89 -19.97 30.76
C ARG A 365 24.89 -21.02 31.23
N TYR A 366 24.28 -20.82 32.39
CA TYR A 366 23.25 -21.71 32.91
C TYR A 366 22.09 -21.91 31.93
N ARG A 367 21.60 -20.81 31.33
CA ARG A 367 20.53 -20.86 30.32
C ARG A 367 20.99 -21.60 29.06
N SER A 368 22.24 -21.40 28.60
CA SER A 368 22.84 -22.11 27.47
C SER A 368 22.87 -23.62 27.71
N ASP A 369 23.39 -24.05 28.89
CA ASP A 369 23.44 -25.47 29.27
C ASP A 369 22.01 -26.07 29.35
N LYS A 370 21.04 -25.27 29.82
CA LYS A 370 19.66 -25.71 29.89
C LYS A 370 19.04 -25.87 28.50
N ILE A 371 19.36 -24.98 27.56
CA ILE A 371 18.94 -25.08 26.15
C ILE A 371 19.49 -26.35 25.52
N GLU A 372 20.78 -26.65 25.70
CA GLU A 372 21.39 -27.89 25.21
C GLU A 372 20.69 -29.15 25.75
N GLN A 373 20.37 -29.15 27.05
CA GLN A 373 19.65 -30.27 27.68
C GLN A 373 18.24 -30.45 27.10
N LEU A 374 17.50 -29.37 26.95
CA LEU A 374 16.10 -29.39 26.42
C LEU A 374 16.06 -29.83 24.96
N LEU A 375 16.95 -29.31 24.14
CA LEU A 375 17.02 -29.64 22.73
C LEU A 375 17.74 -30.97 22.45
N ALA A 376 18.49 -31.51 23.42
CA ALA A 376 19.39 -32.67 23.27
C ALA A 376 20.34 -32.48 22.05
N ARG A 377 20.92 -31.28 21.93
CA ARG A 377 21.81 -30.87 20.84
C ARG A 377 23.00 -30.10 21.41
N ASP A 378 24.18 -30.32 20.80
CA ASP A 378 25.38 -29.56 21.12
C ASP A 378 25.37 -28.20 20.44
N LEU A 379 25.33 -27.13 21.21
CA LEU A 379 25.34 -25.76 20.69
C LEU A 379 26.71 -25.32 20.15
N ASN A 380 27.76 -26.13 20.29
CA ASN A 380 29.06 -25.93 19.65
C ASN A 380 29.10 -26.43 18.20
N ASP A 381 28.17 -27.31 17.83
CA ASP A 381 28.06 -27.83 16.47
C ASP A 381 27.55 -26.73 15.51
N PRO A 382 28.31 -26.38 14.45
CA PRO A 382 27.91 -25.37 13.49
C PRO A 382 26.58 -25.67 12.76
N ASP A 383 26.31 -26.96 12.47
CA ASP A 383 25.07 -27.36 11.79
C ASP A 383 23.87 -27.19 12.71
N VAL A 384 24.04 -27.47 14.01
CA VAL A 384 23.01 -27.21 15.03
C VAL A 384 22.74 -25.71 15.14
N ARG A 385 23.77 -24.86 15.21
CA ARG A 385 23.66 -23.40 15.26
C ARG A 385 22.93 -22.86 14.05
N PHE A 386 23.29 -23.33 12.85
CA PHE A 386 22.66 -22.92 11.61
C PHE A 386 21.16 -23.24 11.61
N ASN A 387 20.79 -24.47 11.97
CA ASN A 387 19.39 -24.88 12.02
C ASN A 387 18.59 -24.12 13.07
N LEU A 388 19.16 -23.86 14.25
CA LEU A 388 18.53 -23.09 15.31
C LEU A 388 18.37 -21.62 14.91
N TYR A 389 19.37 -21.02 14.26
CA TYR A 389 19.27 -19.66 13.72
C TYR A 389 18.15 -19.55 12.69
N ALA A 390 18.07 -20.48 11.74
CA ALA A 390 17.00 -20.53 10.76
C ALA A 390 15.63 -20.69 11.44
N ALA A 391 15.51 -21.56 12.44
CA ALA A 391 14.25 -21.79 13.16
C ALA A 391 13.78 -20.56 13.96
N VAL A 392 14.71 -19.85 14.62
CA VAL A 392 14.40 -18.60 15.30
C VAL A 392 13.88 -17.55 14.30
N ARG A 393 14.54 -17.39 13.15
CA ARG A 393 14.09 -16.46 12.10
C ARG A 393 12.74 -16.84 11.52
N VAL A 394 12.51 -18.13 11.24
CA VAL A 394 11.20 -18.63 10.77
C VAL A 394 10.10 -18.31 11.78
N ARG A 395 10.36 -18.55 13.09
CA ARG A 395 9.39 -18.24 14.14
C ARG A 395 9.06 -16.75 14.19
N GLU A 396 10.06 -15.89 14.14
CA GLU A 396 9.85 -14.43 14.15
C GLU A 396 8.95 -13.99 12.98
N ILE A 397 9.16 -14.53 11.79
CA ILE A 397 8.34 -14.27 10.61
C ILE A 397 6.92 -14.78 10.78
N LEU A 398 6.73 -16.00 11.30
CA LEU A 398 5.41 -16.57 11.57
C LEU A 398 4.62 -15.70 12.57
N VAL A 399 5.29 -15.12 13.57
CA VAL A 399 4.70 -14.18 14.52
C VAL A 399 4.38 -12.84 13.84
N ASP A 400 5.30 -12.26 13.07
CA ASP A 400 5.11 -11.01 12.35
C ASP A 400 3.97 -11.12 11.31
N MET A 401 3.82 -12.26 10.67
CA MET A 401 2.71 -12.53 9.75
C MET A 401 1.38 -12.84 10.45
N HIS A 402 1.33 -12.80 11.77
CA HIS A 402 0.17 -13.12 12.63
C HIS A 402 -0.34 -14.57 12.48
N ILE A 403 0.50 -15.47 12.03
CA ILE A 403 0.22 -16.91 11.92
C ILE A 403 0.39 -17.58 13.29
N LEU A 404 1.37 -17.13 14.06
CA LEU A 404 1.58 -17.53 15.44
C LEU A 404 1.34 -16.35 16.39
N PRO A 405 0.67 -16.56 17.53
CA PRO A 405 0.62 -15.54 18.58
C PRO A 405 2.03 -15.30 19.16
N SER A 406 2.30 -14.08 19.60
CA SER A 406 3.61 -13.67 20.14
C SER A 406 4.05 -14.53 21.32
N GLY A 407 3.08 -14.97 22.16
CA GLY A 407 3.29 -15.86 23.30
C GLY A 407 3.10 -17.35 22.98
N TYR A 408 3.12 -17.76 21.71
CA TYR A 408 2.95 -19.16 21.35
C TYR A 408 4.11 -20.00 21.91
N VAL A 409 3.74 -20.82 22.86
CA VAL A 409 4.55 -21.84 23.50
C VAL A 409 4.01 -23.15 22.99
N GLY A 410 4.87 -23.99 22.46
CA GLY A 410 4.60 -25.14 21.60
C GLY A 410 3.68 -26.26 22.09
N ASN A 411 2.71 -26.01 22.95
CA ASN A 411 1.88 -27.04 23.56
C ASN A 411 0.95 -27.72 22.53
N VAL A 412 1.21 -28.97 22.21
CA VAL A 412 0.56 -29.79 21.19
C VAL A 412 -0.89 -30.20 21.52
N GLY A 413 -1.37 -29.86 22.73
CA GLY A 413 -2.74 -30.22 23.17
C GLY A 413 -3.89 -29.51 22.49
N ASN A 414 -3.64 -28.40 21.77
CA ASN A 414 -4.68 -27.56 21.14
C ASN A 414 -4.46 -27.33 19.63
N ALA A 415 -3.78 -28.24 18.94
CA ALA A 415 -3.52 -28.15 17.50
C ALA A 415 -4.82 -28.12 16.64
N GLY A 416 -5.95 -28.56 17.17
CA GLY A 416 -7.26 -28.46 16.51
C GLY A 416 -7.73 -27.01 16.29
N SER A 417 -7.44 -26.07 17.21
CA SER A 417 -7.85 -24.67 17.08
C SER A 417 -6.86 -23.84 16.26
N ALA A 418 -5.60 -24.26 16.16
CA ALA A 418 -4.61 -23.60 15.29
C ALA A 418 -4.81 -24.01 13.82
N HIS A 419 -5.21 -25.24 13.55
CA HIS A 419 -5.57 -25.71 12.21
C HIS A 419 -6.79 -24.98 11.63
N GLU A 420 -7.83 -24.70 12.45
CA GLU A 420 -8.96 -23.87 12.06
C GLU A 420 -8.56 -22.43 11.79
N LYS A 421 -7.60 -21.87 12.55
CA LYS A 421 -7.11 -20.49 12.34
C LYS A 421 -6.14 -20.37 11.16
N ILE A 422 -5.44 -21.43 10.76
CA ILE A 422 -4.60 -21.44 9.56
C ILE A 422 -5.49 -21.41 8.29
N HIS A 423 -6.63 -22.09 8.30
CA HIS A 423 -7.61 -22.02 7.22
C HIS A 423 -8.51 -20.77 7.31
N SER A 424 -8.75 -20.22 8.51
CA SER A 424 -9.54 -19.01 8.75
C SER A 424 -8.71 -17.71 8.80
N GLY A 425 -7.39 -17.79 8.75
CA GLY A 425 -6.51 -16.62 8.64
C GLY A 425 -6.67 -15.84 7.34
N GLU A 426 -7.42 -16.41 6.37
CA GLU A 426 -7.92 -15.72 5.19
C GLU A 426 -9.19 -14.88 5.48
N GLU A 427 -9.92 -15.15 6.58
CA GLU A 427 -11.14 -14.41 6.97
C GLU A 427 -10.92 -13.36 8.09
N ALA A 428 -9.79 -13.34 8.79
CA ALA A 428 -9.55 -12.43 9.91
C ALA A 428 -9.07 -11.02 9.50
N VAL A 429 -9.35 -10.61 8.26
CA VAL A 429 -9.08 -9.25 7.75
C VAL A 429 -10.38 -8.52 7.40
N SER A 430 -11.50 -8.89 8.02
CA SER A 430 -12.75 -8.13 7.94
C SER A 430 -13.21 -7.74 9.34
N HIS A 431 -12.60 -6.67 9.88
CA HIS A 431 -13.24 -5.65 10.74
C HIS A 431 -12.30 -4.46 10.87
#